data_90d36bf7844f06b566c4475a3bb481a2
#
_entry.id   90d36bf7844f06b566c4475a3bb481a2
#
_cell.length_a   1.000
_cell.length_b   1.000
_cell.length_c   1.000
_cell.angle_alpha   90.00
_cell.angle_beta   90.00
_cell.angle_gamma   90.00
#
_symmetry.space_group_name_H-M   'P 1'
#
loop_
_entity.id
_entity.type
_entity.pdbx_description
1 polymer ?
#
loop_
_entity_poly.entity_id
_entity_poly.type
_entity_poly.pdbx_seq_one_letter_code
_entity_poly.pdbx_strand_id
1 'polypeptide(L)'
;MALMSLNKEYQQRLLDLAKSSIAHGLQTGQPLKVNLADFPVELTERRATFVTLRKHHQLRGCIGMLEAVRPLAEDIAENAFLAAFRDPRFPPLADDEFGELEIHLSILTPAEPVTFTSEQDLIIQLQPGIDGLILEEPVIYDSANKREQLPPRIDGLILEKGRRRGTFLPSVWEQLPDPKQFLRHLKQKAGLAPDYWSENIRIYRYRTEMIG
;
A
#
# COMPACT_ATOMS: atom_id res chain seq x y z
N MET A 1 -9.57 13.18 -11.86
CA MET A 1 -9.06 12.66 -13.16
C MET A 1 -9.16 11.14 -13.12
N ALA A 2 -9.93 10.53 -14.02
CA ALA A 2 -9.98 9.08 -14.09
C ALA A 2 -8.57 8.56 -14.41
N LEU A 3 -8.09 7.56 -13.67
CA LEU A 3 -6.89 6.83 -14.04
C LEU A 3 -7.12 6.25 -15.43
N MET A 4 -6.33 6.69 -16.40
CA MET A 4 -6.18 5.91 -17.61
C MET A 4 -5.40 4.67 -17.20
N SER A 5 -6.04 3.49 -17.30
CA SER A 5 -5.36 2.22 -17.13
C SER A 5 -4.15 2.17 -18.05
N LEU A 6 -3.02 1.73 -17.54
CA LEU A 6 -1.82 1.57 -18.34
C LEU A 6 -2.09 0.57 -19.47
N ASN A 7 -1.62 0.86 -20.65
CA ASN A 7 -1.72 -0.09 -21.77
C ASN A 7 -0.93 -1.37 -21.48
N LYS A 8 -1.25 -2.45 -22.18
CA LYS A 8 -0.63 -3.78 -21.96
C LYS A 8 0.89 -3.78 -22.12
N GLU A 9 1.42 -2.96 -23.03
CA GLU A 9 2.86 -2.82 -23.24
C GLU A 9 3.53 -2.24 -21.99
N TYR A 10 2.98 -1.17 -21.41
CA TYR A 10 3.50 -0.56 -20.19
C TYR A 10 3.36 -1.48 -18.98
N GLN A 11 2.23 -2.21 -18.87
CA GLN A 11 2.05 -3.21 -17.83
C GLN A 11 3.13 -4.28 -17.88
N GLN A 12 3.40 -4.85 -19.08
CA GLN A 12 4.44 -5.85 -19.26
C GLN A 12 5.82 -5.30 -18.94
N ARG A 13 6.12 -4.07 -19.37
CA ARG A 13 7.39 -3.41 -19.11
C ARG A 13 7.66 -3.22 -17.61
N LEU A 14 6.63 -2.93 -16.82
CA LEU A 14 6.74 -2.82 -15.37
C LEU A 14 6.95 -4.18 -14.69
N LEU A 15 6.30 -5.24 -15.17
CA LEU A 15 6.55 -6.61 -14.69
C LEU A 15 7.98 -7.06 -15.00
N ASP A 16 8.47 -6.80 -16.21
CA ASP A 16 9.84 -7.12 -16.62
C ASP A 16 10.87 -6.34 -15.80
N LEU A 17 10.58 -5.08 -15.48
CA LEU A 17 11.40 -4.25 -14.61
C LEU A 17 11.46 -4.82 -13.18
N ALA A 18 10.33 -5.20 -12.60
CA ALA A 18 10.27 -5.82 -11.28
C ALA A 18 11.09 -7.12 -11.25
N LYS A 19 10.91 -7.97 -12.26
CA LYS A 19 11.67 -9.22 -12.41
C LYS A 19 13.17 -8.97 -12.56
N SER A 20 13.56 -7.95 -13.36
CA SER A 20 14.97 -7.57 -13.55
C SER A 20 15.59 -7.04 -12.26
N SER A 21 14.85 -6.29 -11.46
CA SER A 21 15.34 -5.79 -10.16
C SER A 21 15.58 -6.91 -9.16
N ILE A 22 14.70 -7.91 -9.11
CA ILE A 22 14.88 -9.10 -8.27
C ILE A 22 16.11 -9.89 -8.73
N ALA A 23 16.25 -10.14 -10.05
CA ALA A 23 17.41 -10.84 -10.60
C ALA A 23 18.73 -10.11 -10.31
N HIS A 24 18.73 -8.78 -10.44
CA HIS A 24 19.88 -7.95 -10.07
C HIS A 24 20.20 -8.06 -8.59
N GLY A 25 19.16 -8.07 -7.73
CA GLY A 25 19.29 -8.24 -6.29
C GLY A 25 19.92 -9.57 -5.88
N LEU A 26 19.57 -10.68 -6.54
CA LEU A 26 20.20 -11.99 -6.33
C LEU A 26 21.71 -11.95 -6.62
N GLN A 27 22.11 -11.22 -7.66
CA GLN A 27 23.53 -11.15 -8.07
C GLN A 27 24.36 -10.18 -7.24
N THR A 28 23.76 -9.07 -6.81
CA THR A 28 24.52 -7.91 -6.27
C THR A 28 24.18 -7.55 -4.81
N GLY A 29 23.03 -8.03 -4.32
CA GLY A 29 22.49 -7.63 -3.03
C GLY A 29 21.94 -6.19 -3.00
N GLN A 30 21.74 -5.55 -4.17
CA GLN A 30 21.29 -4.17 -4.31
C GLN A 30 20.10 -4.09 -5.28
N PRO A 31 19.20 -3.09 -5.12
CA PRO A 31 18.14 -2.83 -6.09
C PRO A 31 18.71 -2.37 -7.44
N LEU A 32 18.00 -2.65 -8.52
CA LEU A 32 18.35 -2.19 -9.85
C LEU A 32 18.21 -0.67 -9.94
N LYS A 33 19.25 0.02 -10.38
CA LYS A 33 19.19 1.46 -10.69
C LYS A 33 18.46 1.67 -12.00
N VAL A 34 17.37 2.43 -11.96
CA VAL A 34 16.54 2.76 -13.12
C VAL A 34 17.05 4.04 -13.79
N ASN A 35 17.29 4.00 -15.11
CA ASN A 35 17.49 5.21 -15.90
C ASN A 35 16.13 5.65 -16.45
N LEU A 36 15.55 6.73 -15.90
CA LEU A 36 14.23 7.22 -16.29
C LEU A 36 14.15 7.68 -17.75
N ALA A 37 15.27 8.04 -18.37
CA ALA A 37 15.30 8.40 -19.80
C ALA A 37 14.91 7.25 -20.73
N ASP A 38 14.99 6.00 -20.25
CA ASP A 38 14.62 4.81 -21.01
C ASP A 38 13.11 4.50 -20.92
N PHE A 39 12.35 5.29 -20.16
CA PHE A 39 10.92 5.03 -19.89
C PHE A 39 10.02 6.13 -20.48
N PRO A 40 8.81 5.76 -20.96
CA PRO A 40 7.78 6.72 -21.33
C PRO A 40 7.41 7.61 -20.13
N VAL A 41 6.95 8.83 -20.41
CA VAL A 41 6.64 9.84 -19.39
C VAL A 41 5.61 9.33 -18.37
N GLU A 42 4.65 8.50 -18.80
CA GLU A 42 3.62 7.90 -17.96
C GLU A 42 4.20 6.99 -16.86
N LEU A 43 5.35 6.35 -17.14
CA LEU A 43 6.04 5.48 -16.18
C LEU A 43 7.07 6.24 -15.34
N THR A 44 7.28 7.53 -15.60
CA THR A 44 8.14 8.42 -14.82
C THR A 44 7.38 9.35 -13.89
N GLU A 45 6.04 9.37 -13.96
CA GLU A 45 5.22 10.05 -12.97
C GLU A 45 5.38 9.43 -11.58
N ARG A 46 5.26 10.25 -10.55
CA ARG A 46 5.28 9.74 -9.17
C ARG A 46 3.99 8.99 -8.88
N ARG A 47 4.13 7.73 -8.46
CA ARG A 47 3.03 6.85 -8.06
C ARG A 47 3.46 6.02 -6.86
N ALA A 48 2.51 5.75 -5.98
CA ALA A 48 2.70 4.78 -4.91
C ALA A 48 2.39 3.38 -5.42
N THR A 49 3.22 2.40 -5.04
CA THR A 49 3.03 1.02 -5.49
C THR A 49 3.21 0.02 -4.36
N PHE A 50 2.64 -1.17 -4.56
CA PHE A 50 2.99 -2.38 -3.83
C PHE A 50 3.43 -3.45 -4.83
N VAL A 51 4.49 -4.16 -4.49
CA VAL A 51 4.94 -5.36 -5.20
C VAL A 51 4.68 -6.55 -4.31
N THR A 52 3.86 -7.47 -4.80
CA THR A 52 3.53 -8.74 -4.13
C THR A 52 4.16 -9.88 -4.90
N LEU A 53 4.94 -10.69 -4.19
CA LEU A 53 5.53 -11.91 -4.71
C LEU A 53 4.75 -13.10 -4.15
N ARG A 54 4.38 -14.02 -5.05
CA ARG A 54 3.78 -15.30 -4.67
C ARG A 54 4.64 -16.44 -5.21
N LYS A 55 4.61 -17.55 -4.50
CA LYS A 55 5.19 -18.83 -4.91
C LYS A 55 4.15 -19.90 -4.67
N HIS A 56 3.78 -20.65 -5.70
CA HIS A 56 2.70 -21.64 -5.63
C HIS A 56 1.40 -21.05 -5.06
N HIS A 57 1.03 -19.85 -5.52
CA HIS A 57 -0.13 -19.05 -5.08
C HIS A 57 -0.09 -18.61 -3.60
N GLN A 58 0.98 -18.92 -2.86
CA GLN A 58 1.16 -18.47 -1.47
C GLN A 58 1.99 -17.16 -1.43
N LEU A 59 1.68 -16.30 -0.47
CA LEU A 59 2.44 -15.07 -0.27
C LEU A 59 3.89 -15.42 0.05
N ARG A 60 4.86 -14.81 -0.69
CA ARG A 60 6.30 -14.96 -0.51
C ARG A 60 6.99 -13.64 -0.14
N GLY A 61 6.37 -12.52 -0.41
CA GLY A 61 6.83 -11.20 -0.04
C GLY A 61 5.84 -10.13 -0.53
N CYS A 62 5.74 -9.03 0.20
CA CYS A 62 4.91 -7.89 -0.22
C CYS A 62 5.40 -6.62 0.46
N ILE A 63 5.93 -5.69 -0.34
CA ILE A 63 6.39 -4.39 0.13
C ILE A 63 5.83 -3.29 -0.79
N GLY A 64 5.57 -2.14 -0.20
CA GLY A 64 5.12 -0.95 -0.88
C GLY A 64 4.89 0.19 0.09
N MET A 65 4.48 1.33 -0.45
CA MET A 65 4.15 2.51 0.33
C MET A 65 2.91 3.20 -0.24
N LEU A 66 2.26 4.01 0.60
CA LEU A 66 1.05 4.74 0.23
C LEU A 66 1.35 6.12 -0.36
N GLU A 67 2.58 6.59 -0.19
CA GLU A 67 3.00 7.92 -0.63
C GLU A 67 3.80 7.81 -1.92
N ALA A 68 3.41 8.61 -2.91
CA ALA A 68 4.05 8.68 -4.20
C ALA A 68 5.35 9.52 -4.12
N VAL A 69 6.39 8.96 -3.51
CA VAL A 69 7.66 9.68 -3.28
C VAL A 69 8.65 9.52 -4.43
N ARG A 70 8.54 8.46 -5.22
CA ARG A 70 9.42 8.13 -6.34
C ARG A 70 8.66 8.06 -7.66
N PRO A 71 9.33 8.23 -8.82
CA PRO A 71 8.79 7.85 -10.13
C PRO A 71 8.35 6.39 -10.15
N LEU A 72 7.28 6.07 -10.88
CA LEU A 72 6.66 4.73 -10.92
C LEU A 72 7.66 3.62 -11.22
N ALA A 73 8.50 3.79 -12.25
CA ALA A 73 9.49 2.79 -12.61
C ALA A 73 10.53 2.55 -11.47
N GLU A 74 11.01 3.62 -10.84
CA GLU A 74 11.92 3.50 -9.70
C GLU A 74 11.25 2.86 -8.49
N ASP A 75 9.99 3.23 -8.20
CA ASP A 75 9.24 2.70 -7.06
C ASP A 75 9.00 1.19 -7.21
N ILE A 76 8.66 0.73 -8.43
CA ILE A 76 8.50 -0.70 -8.71
C ILE A 76 9.82 -1.46 -8.57
N ALA A 77 10.91 -0.95 -9.14
CA ALA A 77 12.21 -1.61 -9.04
C ALA A 77 12.67 -1.75 -7.57
N GLU A 78 12.53 -0.69 -6.80
CA GLU A 78 12.87 -0.67 -5.37
C GLU A 78 11.96 -1.62 -4.57
N ASN A 79 10.64 -1.51 -4.73
CA ASN A 79 9.70 -2.34 -3.98
C ASN A 79 9.80 -3.83 -4.37
N ALA A 80 10.15 -4.16 -5.61
CA ALA A 80 10.41 -5.54 -6.03
C ALA A 80 11.62 -6.13 -5.31
N PHE A 81 12.72 -5.38 -5.23
CA PHE A 81 13.89 -5.77 -4.46
C PHE A 81 13.55 -5.93 -2.96
N LEU A 82 12.87 -4.94 -2.38
CA LEU A 82 12.51 -4.96 -0.97
C LEU A 82 11.57 -6.14 -0.64
N ALA A 83 10.59 -6.44 -1.51
CA ALA A 83 9.68 -7.58 -1.33
C ALA A 83 10.42 -8.93 -1.37
N ALA A 84 11.47 -9.05 -2.20
CA ALA A 84 12.24 -10.27 -2.32
C ALA A 84 13.26 -10.46 -1.17
N PHE A 85 13.87 -9.37 -0.67
CA PHE A 85 15.04 -9.48 0.18
C PHE A 85 14.90 -8.81 1.55
N ARG A 86 13.89 -7.99 1.77
CA ARG A 86 13.75 -7.15 2.97
C ARG A 86 12.38 -7.20 3.64
N ASP A 87 11.47 -8.05 3.17
CA ASP A 87 10.23 -8.30 3.88
C ASP A 87 10.53 -9.10 5.17
N PRO A 88 10.28 -8.52 6.37
CA PRO A 88 10.70 -9.15 7.63
C PRO A 88 9.94 -10.44 7.97
N ARG A 89 8.87 -10.75 7.22
CA ARG A 89 8.06 -11.97 7.41
C ARG A 89 8.68 -13.20 6.76
N PHE A 90 9.65 -12.99 5.86
CA PHE A 90 10.23 -14.06 5.04
C PHE A 90 11.76 -13.96 5.02
N PRO A 91 12.47 -15.08 4.84
CA PRO A 91 13.89 -15.05 4.56
C PRO A 91 14.16 -14.37 3.20
N PRO A 92 15.36 -13.80 2.97
CA PRO A 92 15.74 -13.33 1.64
C PRO A 92 15.53 -14.41 0.57
N LEU A 93 15.08 -13.98 -0.62
CA LEU A 93 14.82 -14.87 -1.74
C LEU A 93 16.09 -15.63 -2.14
N ALA A 94 15.97 -16.94 -2.37
CA ALA A 94 17.03 -17.77 -2.87
C ALA A 94 16.95 -17.93 -4.41
N ASP A 95 18.09 -18.26 -5.05
CA ASP A 95 18.19 -18.38 -6.51
C ASP A 95 17.22 -19.39 -7.12
N ASP A 96 17.02 -20.53 -6.43
CA ASP A 96 16.14 -21.60 -6.86
C ASP A 96 14.65 -21.22 -6.82
N GLU A 97 14.28 -20.21 -6.05
CA GLU A 97 12.90 -19.73 -5.96
C GLU A 97 12.52 -18.78 -7.11
N PHE A 98 13.51 -18.10 -7.73
CA PHE A 98 13.27 -17.02 -8.68
C PHE A 98 12.41 -17.44 -9.88
N GLY A 99 12.63 -18.65 -10.40
CA GLY A 99 11.89 -19.17 -11.54
C GLY A 99 10.41 -19.49 -11.26
N GLU A 100 10.04 -19.60 -9.99
CA GLU A 100 8.70 -19.97 -9.53
C GLU A 100 7.87 -18.79 -9.03
N LEU A 101 8.42 -17.56 -9.13
CA LEU A 101 7.75 -16.37 -8.64
C LEU A 101 6.64 -15.90 -9.57
N GLU A 102 5.49 -15.66 -8.99
CA GLU A 102 4.39 -14.88 -9.56
C GLU A 102 4.51 -13.45 -9.00
N ILE A 103 4.63 -12.45 -9.90
CA ILE A 103 4.81 -11.03 -9.52
C ILE A 103 3.52 -10.29 -9.80
N HIS A 104 2.97 -9.65 -8.78
CA HIS A 104 1.79 -8.79 -8.88
C HIS A 104 2.14 -7.37 -8.46
N LEU A 105 1.73 -6.41 -9.28
CA LEU A 105 1.93 -4.98 -9.02
C LEU A 105 0.59 -4.33 -8.71
N SER A 106 0.55 -3.51 -7.67
CA SER A 106 -0.60 -2.67 -7.34
C SER A 106 -0.15 -1.21 -7.44
N ILE A 107 -0.67 -0.48 -8.44
CA ILE A 107 -0.38 0.94 -8.63
C ILE A 107 -1.54 1.74 -8.06
N LEU A 108 -1.26 2.63 -7.12
CA LEU A 108 -2.27 3.39 -6.41
C LEU A 108 -2.62 4.69 -7.15
N THR A 109 -3.90 5.06 -7.14
CA THR A 109 -4.30 6.42 -7.48
C THR A 109 -3.84 7.39 -6.41
N PRO A 110 -3.68 8.67 -6.72
CA PRO A 110 -3.62 9.69 -5.68
C PRO A 110 -4.80 9.54 -4.72
N ALA A 111 -4.52 9.66 -3.42
CA ALA A 111 -5.55 9.58 -2.41
C ALA A 111 -6.38 10.89 -2.42
N GLU A 112 -7.70 10.76 -2.50
CA GLU A 112 -8.64 11.89 -2.53
C GLU A 112 -9.43 11.95 -1.23
N PRO A 113 -9.63 13.13 -0.62
CA PRO A 113 -10.42 13.27 0.60
C PRO A 113 -11.88 12.87 0.34
N VAL A 114 -12.46 12.13 1.27
CA VAL A 114 -13.89 11.79 1.26
C VAL A 114 -14.63 12.77 2.16
N THR A 115 -15.66 13.43 1.63
CA THR A 115 -16.55 14.29 2.43
C THR A 115 -17.73 13.49 2.94
N PHE A 116 -17.98 13.53 4.23
CA PHE A 116 -19.09 12.84 4.89
C PHE A 116 -19.59 13.66 6.07
N THR A 117 -20.85 13.45 6.46
CA THR A 117 -21.51 14.14 7.57
C THR A 117 -21.60 13.27 8.82
N SER A 118 -21.44 11.96 8.69
CA SER A 118 -21.51 10.98 9.78
C SER A 118 -20.81 9.69 9.38
N GLU A 119 -20.58 8.80 10.37
CA GLU A 119 -20.08 7.45 10.08
C GLU A 119 -20.99 6.66 9.15
N GLN A 120 -22.30 6.79 9.34
CA GLN A 120 -23.29 6.10 8.50
C GLN A 120 -23.26 6.61 7.06
N ASP A 121 -23.12 7.92 6.87
CA ASP A 121 -22.96 8.52 5.55
C ASP A 121 -21.67 8.03 4.87
N LEU A 122 -20.55 7.97 5.59
CA LEU A 122 -19.31 7.38 5.07
C LEU A 122 -19.52 5.93 4.63
N ILE A 123 -20.12 5.09 5.48
CA ILE A 123 -20.36 3.67 5.19
C ILE A 123 -21.14 3.48 3.89
N ILE A 124 -22.17 4.30 3.65
CA ILE A 124 -22.99 4.24 2.42
C ILE A 124 -22.18 4.61 1.17
N GLN A 125 -21.18 5.47 1.29
CA GLN A 125 -20.35 5.92 0.17
C GLN A 125 -19.25 4.91 -0.20
N LEU A 126 -18.92 3.94 0.66
CA LEU A 126 -17.87 2.95 0.39
C LEU A 126 -18.28 1.97 -0.71
N GLN A 127 -17.33 1.66 -1.59
CA GLN A 127 -17.50 0.72 -2.69
C GLN A 127 -16.65 -0.54 -2.41
N PRO A 128 -17.26 -1.63 -1.90
CA PRO A 128 -16.56 -2.88 -1.64
C PRO A 128 -15.83 -3.41 -2.89
N GLY A 129 -14.62 -3.90 -2.70
CA GLY A 129 -13.77 -4.42 -3.78
C GLY A 129 -13.04 -3.34 -4.61
N ILE A 130 -13.39 -2.07 -4.45
CA ILE A 130 -12.88 -0.96 -5.28
C ILE A 130 -12.06 0.02 -4.45
N ASP A 131 -12.60 0.44 -3.31
CA ASP A 131 -11.99 1.50 -2.50
C ASP A 131 -10.89 0.97 -1.59
N GLY A 132 -9.68 1.54 -1.71
CA GLY A 132 -8.71 1.56 -0.63
C GLY A 132 -8.94 2.78 0.24
N LEU A 133 -8.74 2.65 1.54
CA LEU A 133 -8.96 3.76 2.48
C LEU A 133 -7.71 4.07 3.30
N ILE A 134 -7.51 5.34 3.54
CA ILE A 134 -6.61 5.86 4.56
C ILE A 134 -7.46 6.58 5.60
N LEU A 135 -7.34 6.19 6.86
CA LEU A 135 -7.93 6.88 8.00
C LEU A 135 -6.83 7.63 8.72
N GLU A 136 -7.07 8.90 9.00
CA GLU A 136 -6.21 9.75 9.82
C GLU A 136 -7.03 10.38 10.94
N GLU A 137 -6.49 10.34 12.16
CA GLU A 137 -7.02 11.02 13.33
C GLU A 137 -5.92 11.88 13.96
N PRO A 138 -6.07 13.20 14.03
CA PRO A 138 -5.12 14.07 14.73
C PRO A 138 -5.05 13.69 16.21
N VAL A 139 -3.85 13.50 16.75
CA VAL A 139 -3.66 13.37 18.19
C VAL A 139 -3.65 14.77 18.78
N ILE A 140 -4.72 15.16 19.48
CA ILE A 140 -4.78 16.40 20.23
C ILE A 140 -4.01 16.14 21.53
N TYR A 141 -2.83 16.70 21.65
CA TYR A 141 -2.08 16.68 22.90
C TYR A 141 -2.74 17.63 23.90
N ASP A 142 -3.48 17.10 24.86
CA ASP A 142 -3.76 17.84 26.07
C ASP A 142 -2.50 17.90 26.93
N SER A 143 -1.95 19.10 27.11
CA SER A 143 -0.76 19.33 27.92
C SER A 143 -0.92 18.96 29.41
N ALA A 144 -2.13 18.68 29.85
CA ALA A 144 -2.45 18.25 31.22
C ALA A 144 -2.36 16.72 31.43
N ASN A 145 -2.39 15.89 30.38
CA ASN A 145 -2.36 14.42 30.50
C ASN A 145 -1.07 13.82 29.87
N LYS A 146 0.01 13.90 30.63
CA LYS A 146 1.27 13.21 30.30
C LYS A 146 1.12 11.71 30.49
N ARG A 147 0.77 10.95 29.48
CA ARG A 147 0.95 9.51 29.25
C ARG A 147 -0.31 8.88 28.68
N GLU A 148 -0.45 8.90 27.37
CA GLU A 148 -1.25 7.87 26.71
C GLU A 148 -0.38 6.62 26.61
N GLN A 149 -0.80 5.54 27.27
CA GLN A 149 -0.17 4.23 27.11
C GLN A 149 -0.44 3.73 25.70
N LEU A 150 0.61 3.63 24.89
CA LEU A 150 0.56 3.01 23.57
C LEU A 150 0.12 1.54 23.73
N PRO A 151 -0.89 1.08 22.98
CA PRO A 151 -1.24 -0.34 22.95
C PRO A 151 -0.05 -1.15 22.40
N PRO A 152 0.07 -2.44 22.75
CA PRO A 152 1.14 -3.30 22.26
C PRO A 152 1.09 -3.37 20.74
N ARG A 153 2.28 -3.48 20.12
CA ARG A 153 2.55 -3.51 18.67
C ARG A 153 1.45 -4.23 17.87
N ILE A 154 0.73 -3.44 17.07
CA ILE A 154 -0.12 -3.94 16.00
C ILE A 154 0.67 -3.68 14.71
N ASP A 155 0.96 -4.73 13.94
CA ASP A 155 1.66 -4.62 12.67
C ASP A 155 0.89 -3.69 11.71
N GLY A 156 1.59 -2.66 11.21
CA GLY A 156 1.05 -1.68 10.28
C GLY A 156 0.61 -0.34 10.89
N LEU A 157 0.96 -0.05 12.15
CA LEU A 157 0.77 1.26 12.77
C LEU A 157 1.91 2.19 12.36
N ILE A 158 1.61 3.23 11.57
CA ILE A 158 2.51 4.34 11.34
C ILE A 158 2.13 5.46 12.32
N LEU A 159 2.95 5.64 13.36
CA LEU A 159 2.88 6.80 14.24
C LEU A 159 3.73 7.92 13.63
N GLU A 160 3.13 8.75 12.80
CA GLU A 160 3.69 10.07 12.53
C GLU A 160 3.39 10.98 13.73
N LYS A 161 4.35 11.86 14.06
CA LYS A 161 4.22 12.85 15.16
C LYS A 161 2.84 13.52 15.11
N GLY A 162 1.95 13.16 16.05
CA GLY A 162 0.65 13.81 16.23
C GLY A 162 -0.51 13.29 15.37
N ARG A 163 -0.41 12.10 14.72
CA ARG A 163 -1.53 11.49 13.97
C ARG A 163 -1.58 9.98 14.19
N ARG A 164 -2.79 9.46 14.38
CA ARG A 164 -3.10 8.03 14.25
C ARG A 164 -3.50 7.77 12.81
N ARG A 165 -2.88 6.82 12.16
CA ARG A 165 -3.13 6.52 10.75
C ARG A 165 -3.27 5.01 10.52
N GLY A 166 -4.29 4.62 9.81
CA GLY A 166 -4.48 3.25 9.33
C GLY A 166 -4.81 3.25 7.85
N THR A 167 -4.47 2.18 7.15
CA THR A 167 -4.84 2.02 5.76
C THR A 167 -5.21 0.58 5.43
N PHE A 168 -6.15 0.42 4.51
CA PHE A 168 -6.52 -0.83 3.88
C PHE A 168 -6.50 -0.70 2.37
N LEU A 169 -5.83 -1.65 1.70
CA LEU A 169 -5.91 -1.82 0.25
C LEU A 169 -7.28 -2.38 -0.15
N PRO A 170 -7.71 -2.19 -1.40
CA PRO A 170 -8.96 -2.78 -1.91
C PRO A 170 -9.05 -4.30 -1.73
N SER A 171 -7.93 -5.02 -1.78
CA SER A 171 -7.90 -6.47 -1.57
C SER A 171 -8.39 -6.92 -0.20
N VAL A 172 -8.39 -6.03 0.80
CA VAL A 172 -8.92 -6.35 2.14
C VAL A 172 -10.43 -6.60 2.12
N TRP A 173 -11.15 -6.06 1.10
CA TRP A 173 -12.59 -6.34 0.93
C TRP A 173 -12.90 -7.82 0.71
N GLU A 174 -11.96 -8.62 0.19
CA GLU A 174 -12.12 -10.08 0.06
C GLU A 174 -12.36 -10.76 1.41
N GLN A 175 -11.71 -10.25 2.47
CA GLN A 175 -11.82 -10.77 3.82
C GLN A 175 -12.87 -10.02 4.66
N LEU A 176 -13.12 -8.76 4.36
CA LEU A 176 -14.06 -7.86 5.06
C LEU A 176 -15.03 -7.22 4.07
N PRO A 177 -15.97 -7.98 3.49
CA PRO A 177 -16.88 -7.49 2.45
C PRO A 177 -17.96 -6.51 2.97
N ASP A 178 -18.22 -6.51 4.27
CA ASP A 178 -19.18 -5.61 4.91
C ASP A 178 -18.50 -4.24 5.21
N PRO A 179 -19.03 -3.12 4.69
CA PRO A 179 -18.41 -1.80 4.88
C PRO A 179 -18.29 -1.36 6.35
N LYS A 180 -19.20 -1.77 7.19
CA LYS A 180 -19.17 -1.46 8.62
C LYS A 180 -18.02 -2.21 9.32
N GLN A 181 -17.85 -3.49 8.99
CA GLN A 181 -16.75 -4.30 9.52
C GLN A 181 -15.41 -3.80 8.99
N PHE A 182 -15.33 -3.48 7.69
CA PHE A 182 -14.14 -2.90 7.09
C PHE A 182 -13.69 -1.62 7.82
N LEU A 183 -14.61 -0.68 8.06
CA LEU A 183 -14.30 0.57 8.76
C LEU A 183 -13.90 0.31 10.23
N ARG A 184 -14.56 -0.61 10.92
CA ARG A 184 -14.20 -0.99 12.28
C ARG A 184 -12.77 -1.52 12.39
N HIS A 185 -12.37 -2.42 11.50
CA HIS A 185 -11.02 -2.97 11.47
C HIS A 185 -9.98 -1.93 11.02
N LEU A 186 -10.36 -1.01 10.12
CA LEU A 186 -9.50 0.11 9.74
C LEU A 186 -9.22 1.03 10.93
N LYS A 187 -10.23 1.32 11.77
CA LYS A 187 -10.06 2.06 13.03
C LYS A 187 -9.10 1.35 13.98
N GLN A 188 -9.28 0.03 14.17
CA GLN A 188 -8.38 -0.77 15.01
C GLN A 188 -6.94 -0.73 14.46
N LYS A 189 -6.76 -0.82 13.15
CA LYS A 189 -5.45 -0.70 12.50
C LYS A 189 -4.82 0.67 12.71
N ALA A 190 -5.63 1.73 12.82
CA ALA A 190 -5.18 3.08 13.18
C ALA A 190 -4.92 3.26 14.69
N GLY A 191 -5.08 2.20 15.51
CA GLY A 191 -4.93 2.29 16.97
C GLY A 191 -6.12 2.97 17.68
N LEU A 192 -7.30 2.96 17.04
CA LEU A 192 -8.54 3.50 17.58
C LEU A 192 -9.46 2.36 18.07
N ALA A 193 -10.38 2.67 18.98
CA ALA A 193 -11.44 1.72 19.33
C ALA A 193 -12.35 1.45 18.12
N PRO A 194 -12.93 0.24 17.96
CA PRO A 194 -13.74 -0.11 16.80
C PRO A 194 -14.98 0.76 16.61
N ASP A 195 -15.50 1.29 17.70
CA ASP A 195 -16.68 2.17 17.80
C ASP A 195 -16.31 3.66 17.93
N TYR A 196 -15.01 3.97 17.90
CA TYR A 196 -14.54 5.35 17.98
C TYR A 196 -15.05 6.17 16.79
N TRP A 197 -15.51 7.38 17.08
CA TRP A 197 -15.85 8.38 16.09
C TRP A 197 -15.55 9.78 16.60
N SER A 198 -15.04 10.65 15.76
CA SER A 198 -14.85 12.07 16.05
C SER A 198 -15.06 12.92 14.80
N GLU A 199 -15.32 14.20 14.97
CA GLU A 199 -15.42 15.17 13.89
C GLU A 199 -14.05 15.48 13.22
N ASN A 200 -12.96 15.05 13.85
CA ASN A 200 -11.61 15.25 13.35
C ASN A 200 -11.12 14.12 12.45
N ILE A 201 -11.84 12.98 12.41
CA ILE A 201 -11.51 11.87 11.51
C ILE A 201 -11.48 12.36 10.07
N ARG A 202 -10.40 12.07 9.39
CA ARG A 202 -10.23 12.30 7.95
C ARG A 202 -10.12 10.96 7.25
N ILE A 203 -10.84 10.81 6.17
CA ILE A 203 -10.80 9.63 5.32
C ILE A 203 -10.35 10.07 3.94
N TYR A 204 -9.40 9.33 3.39
CA TYR A 204 -9.01 9.45 2.00
C TYR A 204 -9.28 8.14 1.30
N ARG A 205 -9.74 8.24 0.07
CA ARG A 205 -10.02 7.12 -0.82
C ARG A 205 -8.99 7.07 -1.93
N TYR A 206 -8.57 5.89 -2.27
CA TYR A 206 -7.77 5.63 -3.45
C TYR A 206 -8.22 4.34 -4.12
N ARG A 207 -7.78 4.12 -5.34
CA ARG A 207 -7.99 2.88 -6.08
C ARG A 207 -6.66 2.26 -6.44
N THR A 208 -6.70 0.99 -6.86
CA THR A 208 -5.50 0.30 -7.34
C THR A 208 -5.74 -0.23 -8.73
N GLU A 209 -4.76 -0.05 -9.60
CA GLU A 209 -4.61 -0.81 -10.83
C GLU A 209 -3.75 -2.02 -10.54
N MET A 210 -4.30 -3.22 -10.79
CA MET A 210 -3.62 -4.49 -10.55
C MET A 210 -3.03 -5.00 -11.86
N ILE A 211 -1.77 -5.46 -11.84
CA ILE A 211 -1.02 -5.99 -12.98
C ILE A 211 -0.34 -7.29 -12.55
N GLY A 212 -0.44 -8.34 -13.36
CA GLY A 212 0.16 -9.66 -13.11
C GLY A 212 -0.80 -10.76 -12.76
#